data_a0ee7aeb0e1e265411e29ff21efa05c3
#
_entry.id   a0ee7aeb0e1e265411e29ff21efa05c3
#
_cell.length_a   1.000
_cell.length_b   1.000
_cell.length_c   1.000
_cell.angle_alpha   90.00
_cell.angle_beta   90.00
_cell.angle_gamma   90.00
#
_symmetry.space_group_name_H-M   'P 1'
#
loop_
_entity.id
_entity.type
_entity.pdbx_description
1 polymer ?
#
loop_
_entity_poly.entity_id
_entity_poly.type
_entity_poly.pdbx_seq_one_letter_code
_entity_poly.pdbx_strand_id
1 'polypeptide(L)'
;HHADEVPALLAGLDAGADMVVGSRFFDGRPPGYKVGRLRKAAMAVLTVTMRRIAGKDFSDTSSGFRAFSRPVLEFFADTYPAEYMESVEALFTSVRAGFDVVEVPVSMRGRELGAPSNRTWRLVYHYLRLFVVLLAAAPRSRRPSPPPADDTAPEATA
;
A
#
# COMPACT_ATOMS: atom_id res chain seq x y z
N HIS A 1 4.34 -10.97 -9.76
CA HIS A 1 3.20 -11.51 -9.03
C HIS A 1 2.44 -12.49 -9.92
N HIS A 2 1.87 -13.52 -9.33
CA HIS A 2 1.06 -14.49 -10.04
C HIS A 2 -0.40 -14.05 -10.07
N ALA A 3 -1.09 -14.34 -11.19
CA ALA A 3 -2.53 -14.09 -11.30
C ALA A 3 -3.34 -14.86 -10.24
N ASP A 4 -2.83 -16.03 -9.85
CA ASP A 4 -3.44 -16.89 -8.83
C ASP A 4 -3.48 -16.26 -7.42
N GLU A 5 -2.76 -15.17 -7.21
CA GLU A 5 -2.75 -14.43 -5.93
C GLU A 5 -3.78 -13.29 -5.89
N VAL A 6 -4.38 -12.94 -7.03
CA VAL A 6 -5.44 -11.90 -7.09
C VAL A 6 -6.65 -12.26 -6.22
N PRO A 7 -7.15 -13.51 -6.21
CA PRO A 7 -8.27 -13.87 -5.34
C PRO A 7 -8.04 -13.59 -3.86
N ALA A 8 -6.79 -13.74 -3.36
CA ALA A 8 -6.47 -13.44 -1.96
C ALA A 8 -6.60 -11.94 -1.65
N LEU A 9 -6.25 -11.06 -2.59
CA LEU A 9 -6.45 -9.63 -2.42
C LEU A 9 -7.94 -9.26 -2.44
N LEU A 10 -8.70 -9.86 -3.37
CA LEU A 10 -10.15 -9.61 -3.47
C LEU A 10 -10.88 -10.10 -2.23
N ALA A 11 -10.53 -11.29 -1.71
CA ALA A 11 -11.10 -11.80 -0.46
C ALA A 11 -10.87 -10.85 0.73
N GLY A 12 -9.74 -10.13 0.77
CA GLY A 12 -9.49 -9.10 1.77
C GLY A 12 -10.43 -7.91 1.65
N LEU A 13 -10.76 -7.48 0.42
CA LEU A 13 -11.78 -6.44 0.18
C LEU A 13 -13.19 -6.93 0.55
N ASP A 14 -13.53 -8.17 0.18
CA ASP A 14 -14.82 -8.79 0.51
C ASP A 14 -15.01 -8.94 2.03
N ALA A 15 -13.91 -9.09 2.78
CA ALA A 15 -13.91 -9.09 4.23
C ALA A 15 -14.07 -7.69 4.86
N GLY A 16 -14.16 -6.64 4.05
CA GLY A 16 -14.44 -5.28 4.48
C GLY A 16 -13.23 -4.35 4.59
N ALA A 17 -12.04 -4.80 4.17
CA ALA A 17 -10.88 -3.92 4.08
C ALA A 17 -11.06 -2.88 2.97
N ASP A 18 -10.58 -1.66 3.19
CA ASP A 18 -10.59 -0.59 2.18
C ASP A 18 -9.44 -0.73 1.18
N MET A 19 -8.29 -1.24 1.64
CA MET A 19 -7.11 -1.49 0.81
C MET A 19 -6.43 -2.77 1.27
N VAL A 20 -6.05 -3.61 0.31
CA VAL A 20 -5.32 -4.85 0.57
C VAL A 20 -3.95 -4.81 -0.08
N VAL A 21 -2.90 -5.10 0.67
CA VAL A 21 -1.52 -5.12 0.21
C VAL A 21 -0.99 -6.54 0.20
N GLY A 22 -0.51 -7.01 -0.95
CA GLY A 22 0.18 -8.29 -1.05
C GLY A 22 1.59 -8.19 -0.47
N SER A 23 1.83 -8.79 0.68
CA SER A 23 3.12 -8.75 1.38
C SER A 23 4.01 -9.93 1.02
N ARG A 24 5.26 -9.63 0.69
CA ARG A 24 6.33 -10.61 0.42
C ARG A 24 7.02 -11.09 1.69
N PHE A 25 6.78 -10.41 2.80
CA PHE A 25 7.44 -10.64 4.10
C PHE A 25 6.46 -11.05 5.19
N PHE A 26 5.25 -11.42 4.81
CA PHE A 26 4.21 -11.83 5.74
C PHE A 26 4.71 -12.99 6.62
N ASP A 27 4.43 -12.93 7.91
CA ASP A 27 4.90 -13.90 8.92
C ASP A 27 6.43 -14.06 9.00
N GLY A 28 7.18 -13.03 8.63
CA GLY A 28 8.65 -13.06 8.69
C GLY A 28 9.31 -13.97 7.66
N ARG A 29 8.56 -14.46 6.67
CA ARG A 29 9.12 -15.29 5.59
C ARG A 29 10.17 -14.52 4.81
N PRO A 30 11.34 -15.11 4.56
CA PRO A 30 12.34 -14.47 3.73
C PRO A 30 11.80 -14.34 2.29
N PRO A 31 12.01 -13.21 1.61
CA PRO A 31 11.66 -13.09 0.21
C PRO A 31 12.47 -14.09 -0.62
N GLY A 32 11.89 -14.60 -1.70
CA GLY A 32 12.56 -15.53 -2.62
C GLY A 32 13.78 -14.93 -3.36
N TYR A 33 14.26 -13.74 -2.96
CA TYR A 33 15.41 -13.05 -3.55
C TYR A 33 16.24 -12.31 -2.48
N LYS A 34 17.53 -12.08 -2.77
CA LYS A 34 18.44 -11.37 -1.86
C LYS A 34 18.16 -9.87 -1.86
N VAL A 35 17.80 -9.34 -0.70
CA VAL A 35 17.62 -7.89 -0.48
C VAL A 35 18.94 -7.29 0.01
N GLY A 36 19.43 -6.26 -0.67
CA GLY A 36 20.66 -5.55 -0.26
C GLY A 36 20.53 -4.90 1.13
N ARG A 37 21.65 -4.80 1.86
CA ARG A 37 21.68 -4.30 3.25
C ARG A 37 21.09 -2.89 3.39
N LEU A 38 21.44 -1.97 2.47
CA LEU A 38 20.90 -0.60 2.47
C LEU A 38 19.38 -0.58 2.29
N ARG A 39 18.86 -1.39 1.38
CA ARG A 39 17.42 -1.51 1.14
C ARG A 39 16.71 -2.09 2.37
N LYS A 40 17.31 -3.10 3.03
CA LYS A 40 16.79 -3.64 4.30
C LYS A 40 16.69 -2.56 5.38
N ALA A 41 17.75 -1.77 5.55
CA ALA A 41 17.75 -0.68 6.53
C ALA A 41 16.68 0.37 6.22
N ALA A 42 16.56 0.80 4.97
CA ALA A 42 15.56 1.75 4.55
C ALA A 42 14.13 1.21 4.76
N MET A 43 13.88 -0.06 4.43
CA MET A 43 12.58 -0.70 4.68
C MET A 43 12.27 -0.78 6.18
N ALA A 44 13.26 -1.09 7.03
CA ALA A 44 13.08 -1.13 8.48
C ALA A 44 12.69 0.25 9.03
N VAL A 45 13.34 1.32 8.57
CA VAL A 45 13.00 2.70 8.96
C VAL A 45 11.57 3.03 8.54
N LEU A 46 11.17 2.70 7.30
CA LEU A 46 9.80 2.93 6.83
C LEU A 46 8.77 2.14 7.63
N THR A 47 9.03 0.88 7.92
CA THR A 47 8.14 0.04 8.73
C THR A 47 7.97 0.61 10.13
N VAL A 48 9.06 1.03 10.80
CA VAL A 48 8.99 1.66 12.12
C VAL A 48 8.23 2.98 12.08
N THR A 49 8.46 3.79 11.04
CA THR A 49 7.75 5.06 10.86
C THR A 49 6.25 4.82 10.64
N MET A 50 5.91 3.88 9.76
CA MET A 50 4.51 3.50 9.50
C MET A 50 3.82 2.96 10.76
N ARG A 51 4.50 2.09 11.52
CA ARG A 51 3.99 1.59 12.80
C ARG A 51 3.64 2.71 13.78
N ARG A 52 4.52 3.71 13.90
CA ARG A 52 4.30 4.86 14.81
C ARG A 52 3.16 5.77 14.36
N ILE A 53 2.95 5.91 13.05
CA ILE A 53 1.93 6.80 12.49
C ILE A 53 0.57 6.10 12.36
N ALA A 54 0.59 4.86 11.91
CA ALA A 54 -0.60 4.07 11.62
C ALA A 54 -1.12 3.28 12.83
N GLY A 55 -0.28 3.07 13.85
CA GLY A 55 -0.60 2.14 14.95
C GLY A 55 -0.71 0.68 14.51
N LYS A 56 -0.40 0.37 13.25
CA LYS A 56 -0.42 -0.98 12.66
C LYS A 56 0.96 -1.38 12.17
N ASP A 57 1.27 -2.66 12.28
CA ASP A 57 2.49 -3.24 11.71
C ASP A 57 2.27 -3.61 10.27
N PHE A 58 3.12 -3.07 9.39
CA PHE A 58 3.18 -3.45 7.99
C PHE A 58 4.49 -4.17 7.73
N SER A 59 4.41 -5.37 7.14
CA SER A 59 5.59 -6.17 6.81
C SER A 59 6.18 -5.78 5.46
N ASP A 60 5.38 -5.24 4.53
CA ASP A 60 5.81 -4.84 3.18
C ASP A 60 5.23 -3.50 2.71
N THR A 61 5.78 -2.41 3.20
CA THR A 61 5.36 -1.05 2.82
C THR A 61 5.65 -0.70 1.34
N SER A 62 6.52 -1.46 0.69
CA SER A 62 6.99 -1.18 -0.69
C SER A 62 6.33 -2.05 -1.76
N SER A 63 5.36 -2.88 -1.41
CA SER A 63 4.66 -3.71 -2.38
C SER A 63 3.73 -2.86 -3.24
N GLY A 64 3.83 -3.02 -4.57
CA GLY A 64 2.90 -2.44 -5.54
C GLY A 64 1.73 -3.36 -5.90
N PHE A 65 1.68 -4.58 -5.34
CA PHE A 65 0.59 -5.52 -5.58
C PHE A 65 -0.53 -5.29 -4.57
N ARG A 66 -1.59 -4.62 -5.04
CA ARG A 66 -2.64 -4.08 -4.17
C ARG A 66 -4.01 -4.20 -4.80
N ALA A 67 -5.02 -4.27 -3.94
CA ALA A 67 -6.40 -4.07 -4.31
C ALA A 67 -6.99 -2.90 -3.50
N PHE A 68 -7.91 -2.17 -4.10
CA PHE A 68 -8.54 -1.00 -3.52
C PHE A 68 -10.05 -1.13 -3.59
N SER A 69 -10.74 -0.74 -2.53
CA SER A 69 -12.18 -0.55 -2.55
C SER A 69 -12.54 0.70 -3.37
N ARG A 70 -13.78 0.80 -3.80
CA ARG A 70 -14.25 1.95 -4.57
C ARG A 70 -14.03 3.29 -3.86
N PRO A 71 -14.31 3.45 -2.55
CA PRO A 71 -14.02 4.69 -1.82
C PRO A 71 -12.55 5.11 -1.86
N VAL A 72 -11.62 4.15 -1.80
CA VAL A 72 -10.18 4.45 -1.91
C VAL A 72 -9.81 4.87 -3.32
N LEU A 73 -10.39 4.24 -4.35
CA LEU A 73 -10.16 4.64 -5.74
C LEU A 73 -10.66 6.06 -6.01
N GLU A 74 -11.85 6.40 -5.53
CA GLU A 74 -12.41 7.75 -5.64
C GLU A 74 -11.55 8.78 -4.90
N PHE A 75 -11.07 8.44 -3.70
CA PHE A 75 -10.15 9.29 -2.95
C PHE A 75 -8.84 9.54 -3.71
N PHE A 76 -8.34 8.55 -4.44
CA PHE A 76 -7.10 8.64 -5.21
C PHE A 76 -7.29 9.15 -6.65
N ALA A 77 -8.51 9.34 -7.12
CA ALA A 77 -8.76 9.79 -8.50
C ALA A 77 -8.01 11.10 -8.83
N ASP A 78 -7.96 12.03 -7.86
CA ASP A 78 -7.31 13.33 -8.02
C ASP A 78 -5.99 13.47 -7.24
N THR A 79 -5.68 12.53 -6.34
CA THR A 79 -4.60 12.70 -5.35
C THR A 79 -3.59 11.55 -5.32
N TYR A 80 -3.65 10.62 -6.29
CA TYR A 80 -2.72 9.49 -6.30
C TYR A 80 -1.27 9.96 -6.50
N PRO A 81 -0.34 9.50 -5.66
CA PRO A 81 1.06 9.89 -5.78
C PRO A 81 1.64 9.42 -7.12
N ALA A 82 2.08 10.35 -7.96
CA ALA A 82 2.58 10.06 -9.31
C ALA A 82 4.09 9.77 -9.35
N GLU A 83 4.79 9.82 -8.22
CA GLU A 83 6.24 9.70 -8.19
C GLU A 83 6.75 8.31 -7.78
N TYR A 84 8.05 8.13 -7.88
CA TYR A 84 8.76 6.86 -7.77
C TYR A 84 8.48 6.01 -6.52
N MET A 85 8.09 6.61 -5.40
CA MET A 85 7.73 5.91 -4.14
C MET A 85 6.21 5.86 -3.92
N GLU A 86 5.44 5.93 -4.98
CA GLU A 86 3.98 5.90 -4.98
C GLU A 86 3.39 4.86 -4.03
N SER A 87 3.99 3.66 -4.01
CA SER A 87 3.50 2.55 -3.20
C SER A 87 3.53 2.85 -1.71
N VAL A 88 4.59 3.49 -1.22
CA VAL A 88 4.71 3.85 0.19
C VAL A 88 3.85 5.05 0.51
N GLU A 89 3.83 6.05 -0.37
CA GLU A 89 3.03 7.27 -0.20
C GLU A 89 1.53 6.94 -0.21
N ALA A 90 1.08 6.09 -1.14
CA ALA A 90 -0.32 5.66 -1.21
C ALA A 90 -0.73 4.88 0.05
N LEU A 91 0.11 3.94 0.53
CA LEU A 91 -0.14 3.22 1.78
C LEU A 91 -0.28 4.19 2.96
N PHE A 92 0.67 5.11 3.10
CA PHE A 92 0.68 6.11 4.15
C PHE A 92 -0.56 7.02 4.09
N THR A 93 -0.91 7.50 2.89
CA THR A 93 -2.05 8.38 2.68
C THR A 93 -3.36 7.68 2.99
N SER A 94 -3.53 6.41 2.59
CA SER A 94 -4.70 5.61 2.91
C SER A 94 -4.89 5.44 4.42
N VAL A 95 -3.82 5.05 5.12
CA VAL A 95 -3.87 4.89 6.58
C VAL A 95 -4.20 6.19 7.29
N ARG A 96 -3.62 7.31 6.85
CA ARG A 96 -3.91 8.64 7.43
C ARG A 96 -5.30 9.14 7.13
N ALA A 97 -5.86 8.80 5.99
CA ALA A 97 -7.24 9.09 5.65
C ALA A 97 -8.24 8.26 6.48
N GLY A 98 -7.75 7.29 7.26
CA GLY A 98 -8.57 6.45 8.12
C GLY A 98 -9.15 5.22 7.42
N PHE A 99 -8.64 4.88 6.23
CA PHE A 99 -9.02 3.64 5.55
C PHE A 99 -8.46 2.42 6.26
N ASP A 100 -9.23 1.34 6.26
CA ASP A 100 -8.76 0.06 6.80
C ASP A 100 -7.86 -0.64 5.78
N VAL A 101 -6.58 -0.77 6.15
CA VAL A 101 -5.57 -1.40 5.30
C VAL A 101 -5.10 -2.69 5.93
N VAL A 102 -5.13 -3.78 5.16
CA VAL A 102 -4.68 -5.10 5.58
C VAL A 102 -3.60 -5.65 4.65
N GLU A 103 -2.79 -6.58 5.16
CA GLU A 103 -1.82 -7.32 4.36
C GLU A 103 -2.26 -8.77 4.18
N VAL A 104 -2.00 -9.31 2.99
CA VAL A 104 -2.16 -10.74 2.69
C VAL A 104 -0.85 -11.32 2.18
N PRO A 105 -0.53 -12.59 2.50
CA PRO A 105 0.70 -13.21 2.02
C PRO A 105 0.66 -13.42 0.52
N VAL A 106 1.75 -13.02 -0.16
CA VAL A 106 1.96 -13.29 -1.58
C VAL A 106 3.36 -13.78 -1.85
N SER A 107 3.52 -14.61 -2.87
CA SER A 107 4.82 -15.06 -3.32
C SER A 107 5.32 -14.16 -4.47
N MET A 108 6.60 -13.85 -4.49
CA MET A 108 7.22 -13.14 -5.58
C MET A 108 8.41 -13.93 -6.08
N ARG A 109 8.38 -14.33 -7.35
CA ARG A 109 9.57 -14.91 -7.98
C ARG A 109 10.64 -13.84 -8.21
N GLY A 110 11.89 -14.26 -8.11
CA GLY A 110 13.01 -13.43 -8.55
C GLY A 110 12.83 -13.05 -10.04
N ARG A 111 13.33 -11.88 -10.41
CA ARG A 111 13.28 -11.43 -11.81
C ARG A 111 14.18 -12.36 -12.64
N GLU A 112 13.62 -13.02 -13.65
CA GLU A 112 14.36 -13.91 -14.55
C GLU A 112 15.03 -13.17 -15.69
N LEU A 113 14.47 -12.02 -16.10
CA LEU A 113 14.95 -11.21 -17.21
C LEU A 113 14.99 -9.73 -16.86
N GLY A 114 15.92 -8.99 -17.46
CA GLY A 114 16.05 -7.54 -17.34
C GLY A 114 16.88 -7.08 -16.13
N ALA A 115 17.37 -5.84 -16.22
CA ALA A 115 18.11 -5.17 -15.16
C ALA A 115 17.18 -4.31 -14.31
N PRO A 116 17.48 -4.09 -13.01
CA PRO A 116 16.76 -3.12 -12.20
C PRO A 116 16.89 -1.73 -12.82
N SER A 117 15.76 -1.03 -13.03
CA SER A 117 15.76 0.33 -13.58
C SER A 117 16.35 1.38 -12.63
N ASN A 118 16.69 0.98 -11.39
CA ASN A 118 17.12 1.88 -10.34
C ASN A 118 18.61 1.92 -10.13
N ARG A 119 19.19 3.08 -10.38
CA ARG A 119 20.51 3.43 -9.87
C ARG A 119 20.42 3.74 -8.37
N THR A 120 21.35 3.21 -7.58
CA THR A 120 21.41 3.32 -6.10
C THR A 120 21.26 4.76 -5.58
N TRP A 121 21.79 5.74 -6.32
CA TRP A 121 21.73 7.16 -5.97
C TRP A 121 20.33 7.77 -6.03
N ARG A 122 19.57 7.37 -7.05
CA ARG A 122 18.17 7.79 -7.21
C ARG A 122 17.30 7.18 -6.11
N LEU A 123 17.59 5.96 -5.70
CA LEU A 123 16.91 5.29 -4.58
C LEU A 123 17.11 6.04 -3.25
N VAL A 124 18.33 6.46 -2.94
CA VAL A 124 18.63 7.23 -1.71
C VAL A 124 17.88 8.56 -1.70
N TYR A 125 17.88 9.28 -2.82
CA TYR A 125 17.14 10.53 -2.95
C TYR A 125 15.65 10.34 -2.66
N HIS A 126 15.01 9.32 -3.25
CA HIS A 126 13.59 9.06 -3.04
C HIS A 126 13.25 8.64 -1.60
N TYR A 127 14.12 7.88 -0.94
CA TYR A 127 13.93 7.57 0.47
C TYR A 127 14.03 8.81 1.37
N LEU A 128 15.00 9.70 1.11
CA LEU A 128 15.13 10.95 1.86
C LEU A 128 13.93 11.87 1.65
N ARG A 129 13.50 12.03 0.39
CA ARG A 129 12.29 12.79 0.06
C ARG A 129 11.07 12.23 0.77
N LEU A 130 10.85 10.92 0.68
CA LEU A 130 9.73 10.25 1.35
C LEU A 130 9.77 10.50 2.85
N PHE A 131 10.94 10.39 3.47
CA PHE A 131 11.09 10.64 4.90
C PHE A 131 10.72 12.08 5.28
N VAL A 132 11.13 13.07 4.48
CA VAL A 132 10.74 14.47 4.66
C VAL A 132 9.22 14.64 4.51
N VAL A 133 8.61 14.04 3.49
CA VAL A 133 7.15 14.06 3.29
C VAL A 133 6.42 13.45 4.47
N LEU A 134 6.87 12.31 4.98
CA LEU A 134 6.28 11.64 6.14
C LEU A 134 6.40 12.48 7.42
N LEU A 135 7.51 13.18 7.62
CA LEU A 135 7.71 14.07 8.77
C LEU A 135 6.90 15.37 8.65
N ALA A 136 6.83 15.95 7.44
CA ALA A 136 6.12 17.21 7.20
C ALA A 136 4.60 17.06 7.15
N ALA A 137 4.11 15.84 6.92
CA ALA A 137 2.69 15.55 6.86
C ALA A 137 2.07 15.60 8.26
N ALA A 138 1.57 16.77 8.68
CA ALA A 138 0.81 16.92 9.93
C ALA A 138 -0.41 15.97 10.00
N PRO A 139 -0.85 15.52 11.19
CA PRO A 139 -1.95 14.58 11.32
C PRO A 139 -3.25 15.19 10.76
N ARG A 140 -3.74 14.63 9.66
CA ARG A 140 -5.08 14.91 9.12
C ARG A 140 -5.94 13.68 9.35
N SER A 141 -6.71 13.69 10.43
CA SER A 141 -7.76 12.72 10.64
C SER A 141 -9.05 13.25 10.02
N ARG A 142 -9.45 12.71 8.90
CA ARG A 142 -10.86 12.65 8.49
C ARG A 142 -11.02 11.57 7.45
N ARG A 143 -11.66 10.48 7.85
CA ARG A 143 -12.27 9.54 6.91
C ARG A 143 -13.26 10.36 6.07
N PRO A 144 -13.20 10.34 4.74
CA PRO A 144 -14.27 10.89 3.91
C PRO A 144 -15.57 10.21 4.34
N SER A 145 -16.62 10.98 4.56
CA SER A 145 -17.93 10.40 4.82
C SER A 145 -18.30 9.48 3.65
N PRO A 146 -18.82 8.27 3.90
CA PRO A 146 -19.31 7.42 2.83
C PRO A 146 -20.35 8.23 2.02
N PRO A 147 -20.37 8.09 0.69
CA PRO A 147 -21.40 8.72 -0.12
C PRO A 147 -22.78 8.30 0.42
N PRO A 148 -23.78 9.18 0.40
CA PRO A 148 -25.12 8.83 0.80
C PRO A 148 -25.56 7.58 0.02
N ALA A 149 -26.14 6.61 0.72
CA ALA A 149 -26.72 5.44 0.08
C ALA A 149 -27.66 5.92 -1.03
N ASP A 150 -27.43 5.43 -2.24
CA ASP A 150 -28.28 5.76 -3.38
C ASP A 150 -29.62 5.05 -3.15
N ASP A 151 -30.59 5.76 -2.59
CA ASP A 151 -31.95 5.29 -2.29
C ASP A 151 -32.80 5.11 -3.57
N THR A 152 -32.17 5.12 -4.75
CA THR A 152 -32.85 4.79 -6.00
C THR A 152 -32.86 3.27 -6.26
N ALA A 153 -33.49 2.52 -5.36
CA ALA A 153 -34.03 1.22 -5.74
C ALA A 153 -35.26 1.49 -6.64
N PRO A 154 -35.30 0.96 -7.88
CA PRO A 154 -36.51 1.08 -8.67
C PRO A 154 -37.64 0.30 -7.97
N GLU A 155 -38.71 1.03 -7.59
CA GLU A 155 -39.98 0.40 -7.19
C GLU A 155 -40.38 -0.59 -8.28
N ALA A 156 -40.36 -1.86 -7.93
CA ALA A 156 -40.92 -2.92 -8.74
C ALA A 156 -42.43 -2.67 -8.82
N THR A 157 -42.85 -2.09 -9.93
CA THR A 157 -44.26 -1.95 -10.26
C THR A 157 -44.82 -3.37 -10.55
N ALA A 158 -45.76 -3.78 -9.75
CA ALA A 158 -46.57 -5.00 -9.93
C ALA A 158 -47.49 -4.89 -11.16
#